data_74689dcb900aa1e172cd03af7b95bf9f
#
_entry.id   74689dcb900aa1e172cd03af7b95bf9f
#
_cell.length_a   1.000
_cell.length_b   1.000
_cell.length_c   1.000
_cell.angle_alpha   90.00
_cell.angle_beta   90.00
_cell.angle_gamma   90.00
#
_symmetry.space_group_name_H-M   'P 1'
#
loop_
_entity.id
_entity.type
_entity.pdbx_description
1 polymer ?
#
loop_
_entity_poly.entity_id
_entity_poly.type
_entity_poly.pdbx_seq_one_letter_code
_entity_poly.pdbx_strand_id
1 'polypeptide(L)'
;MLKNPIAMKYAQAIFELAEDAQKIDEVGQDLHTVVDTIEATRDLAIFLKHPSTPREAKKQVVQQIFAREVGELTQKILLYLIDKRRETMLTDIVLAYKNLTYEARGIVEAHVRSAMALTESEAARLTQALEKRSGKQIVLKETVDPSLLGGLVVQMGDTLLDGSVKRQLAELKDALMQADFGKSGVTDEL
;
A
#
# COMPACT_ATOMS: atom_id res chain seq x y z
N MET A 1 0.32 -0.13 -9.54
CA MET A 1 -0.57 -1.26 -9.14
C MET A 1 -1.87 -1.15 -9.92
N LEU A 2 -2.29 -2.20 -10.63
CA LEU A 2 -3.59 -2.23 -11.32
C LEU A 2 -4.68 -2.25 -10.23
N LYS A 3 -5.36 -1.12 -10.02
CA LYS A 3 -6.49 -1.04 -9.10
C LYS A 3 -7.63 -1.88 -9.69
N ASN A 4 -7.94 -2.99 -9.06
CA ASN A 4 -9.08 -3.83 -9.45
C ASN A 4 -10.39 -3.04 -9.23
N PRO A 5 -11.09 -2.62 -10.31
CA PRO A 5 -12.26 -1.75 -10.17
C PRO A 5 -13.40 -2.40 -9.40
N ILE A 6 -13.48 -3.73 -9.45
CA ILE A 6 -14.52 -4.49 -8.73
C ILE A 6 -14.19 -4.48 -7.24
N ALA A 7 -12.93 -4.74 -6.85
CA ALA A 7 -12.51 -4.69 -5.45
C ALA A 7 -12.74 -3.30 -4.85
N MET A 8 -12.49 -2.23 -5.60
CA MET A 8 -12.76 -0.87 -5.15
C MET A 8 -14.24 -0.60 -4.86
N LYS A 9 -15.17 -1.09 -5.72
CA LYS A 9 -16.61 -0.94 -5.47
C LYS A 9 -17.07 -1.66 -4.20
N TYR A 10 -16.55 -2.87 -3.96
CA TYR A 10 -16.85 -3.60 -2.72
C TYR A 10 -16.25 -2.89 -1.50
N ALA A 11 -15.01 -2.44 -1.59
CA ALA A 11 -14.37 -1.70 -0.51
C ALA A 11 -15.12 -0.41 -0.16
N GLN A 12 -15.59 0.33 -1.17
CA GLN A 12 -16.40 1.53 -0.97
C GLN A 12 -17.69 1.21 -0.22
N ALA A 13 -18.43 0.19 -0.66
CA ALA A 13 -19.68 -0.20 0.02
C ALA A 13 -19.45 -0.68 1.47
N ILE A 14 -18.34 -1.41 1.70
CA ILE A 14 -17.93 -1.84 3.04
C ILE A 14 -17.56 -0.63 3.91
N PHE A 15 -16.86 0.33 3.34
CA PHE A 15 -16.46 1.55 4.05
C PHE A 15 -17.71 2.37 4.47
N GLU A 16 -18.65 2.59 3.57
CA GLU A 16 -19.91 3.29 3.86
C GLU A 16 -20.71 2.58 4.98
N LEU A 17 -20.84 1.25 4.91
CA LEU A 17 -21.49 0.47 5.97
C LEU A 17 -20.75 0.57 7.32
N ALA A 18 -19.43 0.59 7.30
CA ALA A 18 -18.62 0.72 8.52
C ALA A 18 -18.69 2.14 9.10
N GLU A 19 -18.78 3.16 8.24
CA GLU A 19 -18.95 4.56 8.62
C GLU A 19 -20.32 4.78 9.26
N ASP A 20 -21.39 4.30 8.63
CA ASP A 20 -22.75 4.38 9.17
C ASP A 20 -22.88 3.69 10.54
N ALA A 21 -22.16 2.57 10.72
CA ALA A 21 -22.09 1.86 11.98
C ALA A 21 -21.10 2.47 13.00
N GLN A 22 -20.34 3.49 12.63
CA GLN A 22 -19.24 4.06 13.43
C GLN A 22 -18.16 3.03 13.83
N LYS A 23 -17.87 2.07 12.95
CA LYS A 23 -16.97 0.93 13.20
C LYS A 23 -15.86 0.79 12.16
N ILE A 24 -15.40 1.90 11.57
CA ILE A 24 -14.38 1.88 10.51
C ILE A 24 -13.13 1.15 10.97
N ASP A 25 -12.64 1.42 12.19
CA ASP A 25 -11.43 0.78 12.73
C ASP A 25 -11.63 -0.69 13.04
N GLU A 26 -12.73 -1.02 13.70
CA GLU A 26 -13.08 -2.40 14.08
C GLU A 26 -13.14 -3.26 12.81
N VAL A 27 -13.90 -2.84 11.80
CA VAL A 27 -14.02 -3.55 10.52
C VAL A 27 -12.68 -3.64 9.80
N GLY A 28 -11.88 -2.57 9.80
CA GLY A 28 -10.56 -2.57 9.20
C GLY A 28 -9.60 -3.59 9.84
N GLN A 29 -9.58 -3.64 11.17
CA GLN A 29 -8.77 -4.57 11.93
C GLN A 29 -9.23 -6.02 11.73
N ASP A 30 -10.53 -6.26 11.78
CA ASP A 30 -11.14 -7.56 11.52
C ASP A 30 -10.78 -8.09 10.13
N LEU A 31 -10.96 -7.26 9.10
CA LEU A 31 -10.64 -7.61 7.72
C LEU A 31 -9.16 -7.97 7.56
N HIS A 32 -8.28 -7.25 8.26
CA HIS A 32 -6.83 -7.54 8.26
C HIS A 32 -6.56 -8.91 8.90
N THR A 33 -7.13 -9.16 10.08
CA THR A 33 -7.02 -10.45 10.79
C THR A 33 -7.49 -11.61 9.90
N VAL A 34 -8.59 -11.44 9.18
CA VAL A 34 -9.11 -12.46 8.25
C VAL A 34 -8.13 -12.75 7.12
N VAL A 35 -7.57 -11.71 6.49
CA VAL A 35 -6.58 -11.89 5.39
C VAL A 35 -5.34 -12.58 5.93
N ASP A 36 -4.79 -12.14 7.05
CA ASP A 36 -3.60 -12.72 7.67
C ASP A 36 -3.80 -14.21 8.02
N THR A 37 -4.95 -14.55 8.59
CA THR A 37 -5.31 -15.94 8.93
C THR A 37 -5.41 -16.82 7.67
N ILE A 38 -6.02 -16.29 6.60
CA ILE A 38 -6.14 -17.02 5.32
C ILE A 38 -4.75 -17.20 4.70
N GLU A 39 -3.89 -16.18 4.72
CA GLU A 39 -2.54 -16.25 4.13
C GLU A 39 -1.60 -17.16 4.94
N ALA A 40 -1.73 -17.17 6.26
CA ALA A 40 -0.97 -18.06 7.13
C ALA A 40 -1.41 -19.54 7.01
N THR A 41 -2.65 -19.79 6.58
CA THR A 41 -3.22 -21.15 6.51
C THR A 41 -3.43 -21.58 5.06
N ARG A 42 -2.43 -22.25 4.49
CA ARG A 42 -2.43 -22.67 3.07
C ARG A 42 -3.68 -23.46 2.68
N ASP A 43 -4.12 -24.40 3.53
CA ASP A 43 -5.28 -25.25 3.25
C ASP A 43 -6.57 -24.44 3.20
N LEU A 44 -6.73 -23.45 4.08
CA LEU A 44 -7.86 -22.53 4.09
C LEU A 44 -7.88 -21.66 2.81
N ALA A 45 -6.72 -21.15 2.42
CA ALA A 45 -6.58 -20.36 1.19
C ALA A 45 -6.97 -21.18 -0.06
N ILE A 46 -6.51 -22.42 -0.16
CA ILE A 46 -6.87 -23.34 -1.25
C ILE A 46 -8.37 -23.65 -1.24
N PHE A 47 -8.92 -23.99 -0.07
CA PHE A 47 -10.33 -24.32 0.10
C PHE A 47 -11.25 -23.17 -0.32
N LEU A 48 -10.96 -21.95 0.11
CA LEU A 48 -11.75 -20.76 -0.23
C LEU A 48 -11.63 -20.39 -1.70
N LYS A 49 -10.45 -20.53 -2.30
CA LYS A 49 -10.20 -20.19 -3.72
C LYS A 49 -10.71 -21.26 -4.68
N HIS A 50 -10.96 -22.49 -4.22
CA HIS A 50 -11.34 -23.58 -5.12
C HIS A 50 -12.76 -23.37 -5.70
N PRO A 51 -12.92 -23.38 -7.04
CA PRO A 51 -14.19 -23.04 -7.67
C PRO A 51 -15.29 -24.10 -7.46
N SER A 52 -14.90 -25.38 -7.27
CA SER A 52 -15.85 -26.48 -7.04
C SER A 52 -16.34 -26.59 -5.60
N THR A 53 -15.74 -25.85 -4.65
CA THR A 53 -16.22 -25.85 -3.26
C THR A 53 -17.60 -25.18 -3.17
N PRO A 54 -18.62 -25.86 -2.61
CA PRO A 54 -19.94 -25.27 -2.43
C PRO A 54 -19.91 -24.04 -1.55
N ARG A 55 -20.71 -23.00 -1.87
CA ARG A 55 -20.76 -21.74 -1.11
C ARG A 55 -21.11 -22.00 0.35
N GLU A 56 -22.07 -22.87 0.61
CA GLU A 56 -22.52 -23.18 1.99
C GLU A 56 -21.39 -23.80 2.82
N ALA A 57 -20.56 -24.66 2.20
CA ALA A 57 -19.38 -25.20 2.89
C ALA A 57 -18.36 -24.11 3.22
N LYS A 58 -18.10 -23.18 2.29
CA LYS A 58 -17.23 -22.02 2.55
C LYS A 58 -17.76 -21.15 3.66
N LYS A 59 -19.08 -20.85 3.67
CA LYS A 59 -19.72 -20.06 4.74
C LYS A 59 -19.59 -20.72 6.10
N GLN A 60 -19.87 -22.03 6.19
CA GLN A 60 -19.75 -22.78 7.43
C GLN A 60 -18.33 -22.71 8.00
N VAL A 61 -17.32 -22.93 7.15
CA VAL A 61 -15.92 -22.86 7.57
C VAL A 61 -15.55 -21.45 8.06
N VAL A 62 -15.93 -20.41 7.30
CA VAL A 62 -15.68 -19.01 7.69
C VAL A 62 -16.37 -18.67 8.99
N GLN A 63 -17.61 -19.08 9.19
CA GLN A 63 -18.34 -18.87 10.44
C GLN A 63 -17.68 -19.60 11.61
N GLN A 64 -17.22 -20.85 11.43
CA GLN A 64 -16.56 -21.59 12.51
C GLN A 64 -15.22 -20.99 12.92
N ILE A 65 -14.43 -20.53 11.96
CA ILE A 65 -13.10 -19.97 12.22
C ILE A 65 -13.22 -18.57 12.83
N PHE A 66 -14.02 -17.70 12.21
CA PHE A 66 -14.03 -16.27 12.54
C PHE A 66 -15.16 -15.84 13.48
N ALA A 67 -16.03 -16.76 13.95
CA ALA A 67 -17.19 -16.40 14.78
C ALA A 67 -16.83 -15.65 16.08
N ARG A 68 -15.64 -15.85 16.61
CA ARG A 68 -15.17 -15.23 17.86
C ARG A 68 -14.07 -14.19 17.66
N GLU A 69 -13.56 -14.08 16.45
CA GLU A 69 -12.39 -13.25 16.15
C GLU A 69 -12.77 -11.94 15.52
N VAL A 70 -13.95 -11.87 14.86
CA VAL A 70 -14.40 -10.67 14.17
C VAL A 70 -15.83 -10.27 14.58
N GLY A 71 -16.12 -8.99 14.46
CA GLY A 71 -17.44 -8.44 14.78
C GLY A 71 -18.56 -8.94 13.84
N GLU A 72 -19.80 -8.78 14.30
CA GLU A 72 -20.99 -9.25 13.57
C GLU A 72 -21.11 -8.62 12.18
N LEU A 73 -20.74 -7.34 12.03
CA LEU A 73 -20.76 -6.63 10.76
C LEU A 73 -19.77 -7.26 9.78
N THR A 74 -18.54 -7.50 10.21
CA THR A 74 -17.48 -8.13 9.39
C THR A 74 -17.88 -9.55 8.99
N GLN A 75 -18.51 -10.32 9.88
CA GLN A 75 -19.02 -11.64 9.52
C GLN A 75 -20.06 -11.56 8.39
N LYS A 76 -21.03 -10.65 8.47
CA LYS A 76 -22.02 -10.43 7.42
C LYS A 76 -21.38 -10.05 6.10
N ILE A 77 -20.36 -9.21 6.14
CA ILE A 77 -19.56 -8.82 4.95
C ILE A 77 -18.89 -10.03 4.33
N LEU A 78 -18.20 -10.86 5.11
CA LEU A 78 -17.52 -12.06 4.62
C LEU A 78 -18.49 -13.05 3.96
N LEU A 79 -19.63 -13.32 4.60
CA LEU A 79 -20.65 -14.21 4.05
C LEU A 79 -21.23 -13.66 2.74
N TYR A 80 -21.44 -12.35 2.67
CA TYR A 80 -21.91 -11.70 1.44
C TYR A 80 -20.88 -11.81 0.30
N LEU A 81 -19.59 -11.64 0.59
CA LEU A 81 -18.52 -11.80 -0.41
C LEU A 81 -18.49 -13.24 -0.96
N ILE A 82 -18.70 -14.26 -0.12
CA ILE A 82 -18.81 -15.66 -0.54
C ILE A 82 -20.04 -15.86 -1.42
N ASP A 83 -21.21 -15.27 -1.06
CA ASP A 83 -22.41 -15.35 -1.87
C ASP A 83 -22.24 -14.77 -3.27
N LYS A 84 -21.46 -13.70 -3.37
CA LYS A 84 -21.14 -13.06 -4.65
C LYS A 84 -19.96 -13.72 -5.38
N ARG A 85 -19.36 -14.76 -4.83
CA ARG A 85 -18.14 -15.43 -5.35
C ARG A 85 -16.97 -14.46 -5.49
N ARG A 86 -16.77 -13.60 -4.51
CA ARG A 86 -15.72 -12.59 -4.47
C ARG A 86 -14.66 -12.84 -3.39
N GLU A 87 -14.70 -14.01 -2.76
CA GLU A 87 -13.72 -14.42 -1.75
C GLU A 87 -12.28 -14.40 -2.27
N THR A 88 -12.08 -14.63 -3.57
CA THR A 88 -10.75 -14.58 -4.19
C THR A 88 -10.17 -13.15 -4.29
N MET A 89 -11.03 -12.15 -4.16
CA MET A 89 -10.66 -10.73 -4.22
C MET A 89 -10.50 -10.10 -2.84
N LEU A 90 -10.60 -10.88 -1.76
CA LEU A 90 -10.62 -10.36 -0.40
C LEU A 90 -9.38 -9.51 -0.08
N THR A 91 -8.18 -9.98 -0.44
CA THR A 91 -6.94 -9.22 -0.25
C THR A 91 -6.96 -7.85 -0.96
N ASP A 92 -7.45 -7.82 -2.21
CA ASP A 92 -7.60 -6.55 -2.96
C ASP A 92 -8.64 -5.63 -2.33
N ILE A 93 -9.76 -6.20 -1.83
CA ILE A 93 -10.83 -5.44 -1.15
C ILE A 93 -10.30 -4.82 0.14
N VAL A 94 -9.57 -5.59 0.95
CA VAL A 94 -9.00 -5.11 2.22
C VAL A 94 -7.96 -4.01 1.98
N LEU A 95 -7.12 -4.17 0.96
CA LEU A 95 -6.17 -3.12 0.56
C LEU A 95 -6.90 -1.84 0.11
N ALA A 96 -7.96 -1.97 -0.68
CA ALA A 96 -8.76 -0.83 -1.12
C ALA A 96 -9.48 -0.15 0.05
N TYR A 97 -10.03 -0.93 0.99
CA TYR A 97 -10.65 -0.43 2.22
C TYR A 97 -9.67 0.38 3.09
N LYS A 98 -8.46 -0.15 3.28
CA LYS A 98 -7.37 0.56 3.98
C LYS A 98 -7.07 1.91 3.33
N ASN A 99 -6.98 1.95 2.00
CA ASN A 99 -6.72 3.19 1.27
C ASN A 99 -7.84 4.21 1.45
N LEU A 100 -9.12 3.78 1.42
CA LEU A 100 -10.28 4.65 1.69
C LEU A 100 -10.26 5.18 3.13
N THR A 101 -9.92 4.33 4.10
CA THR A 101 -9.77 4.75 5.51
C THR A 101 -8.67 5.80 5.67
N TYR A 102 -7.54 5.62 5.00
CA TYR A 102 -6.45 6.58 5.02
C TYR A 102 -6.84 7.91 4.36
N GLU A 103 -7.51 7.84 3.21
CA GLU A 103 -7.99 9.02 2.49
C GLU A 103 -8.98 9.83 3.35
N ALA A 104 -9.96 9.17 3.96
CA ALA A 104 -10.96 9.79 4.85
C ALA A 104 -10.33 10.47 6.08
N ARG A 105 -9.19 9.95 6.56
CA ARG A 105 -8.45 10.52 7.70
C ARG A 105 -7.38 11.52 7.31
N GLY A 106 -7.20 11.79 6.03
CA GLY A 106 -6.12 12.63 5.57
C GLY A 106 -4.73 12.03 5.82
N ILE A 107 -4.62 10.69 5.90
CA ILE A 107 -3.37 9.97 6.05
C ILE A 107 -2.83 9.61 4.66
N VAL A 108 -1.53 9.76 4.47
CA VAL A 108 -0.82 9.35 3.24
C VAL A 108 0.25 8.34 3.58
N GLU A 109 0.25 7.19 2.90
CA GLU A 109 1.32 6.23 2.99
C GLU A 109 2.49 6.66 2.10
N ALA A 110 3.67 6.84 2.71
CA ALA A 110 4.90 7.18 2.03
C ALA A 110 5.81 5.95 1.96
N HIS A 111 6.01 5.41 0.76
CA HIS A 111 6.96 4.32 0.52
C HIS A 111 8.36 4.91 0.41
N VAL A 112 9.22 4.57 1.36
CA VAL A 112 10.61 5.03 1.44
C VAL A 112 11.52 3.88 1.09
N ARG A 113 12.35 4.06 0.06
CA ARG A 113 13.49 3.18 -0.22
C ARG A 113 14.76 3.89 0.18
N SER A 114 15.56 3.27 1.04
CA SER A 114 16.82 3.79 1.56
C SER A 114 17.95 2.80 1.30
N ALA A 115 19.18 3.27 1.14
CA ALA A 115 20.35 2.40 0.95
C ALA A 115 20.67 1.57 2.21
N MET A 116 20.31 2.08 3.39
CA MET A 116 20.44 1.43 4.70
C MET A 116 19.20 1.71 5.52
N ALA A 117 18.92 0.88 6.54
CA ALA A 117 17.82 1.09 7.47
C ALA A 117 17.92 2.48 8.13
N LEU A 118 16.80 3.21 8.15
CA LEU A 118 16.74 4.50 8.82
C LEU A 118 16.75 4.30 10.34
N THR A 119 17.45 5.16 11.03
CA THR A 119 17.33 5.26 12.48
C THR A 119 15.98 5.88 12.84
N GLU A 120 15.50 5.64 14.07
CA GLU A 120 14.23 6.23 14.55
C GLU A 120 14.23 7.76 14.42
N SER A 121 15.37 8.41 14.69
CA SER A 121 15.50 9.87 14.57
C SER A 121 15.44 10.35 13.11
N GLU A 122 15.97 9.61 12.16
CA GLU A 122 15.88 9.91 10.73
C GLU A 122 14.47 9.70 10.20
N ALA A 123 13.82 8.59 10.58
CA ALA A 123 12.44 8.32 10.24
C ALA A 123 11.50 9.42 10.77
N ALA A 124 11.68 9.84 12.02
CA ALA A 124 10.89 10.92 12.62
C ALA A 124 11.09 12.27 11.90
N ARG A 125 12.32 12.65 11.56
CA ARG A 125 12.62 13.86 10.79
C ARG A 125 12.04 13.82 9.40
N LEU A 126 12.13 12.67 8.73
CA LEU A 126 11.56 12.48 7.41
C LEU A 126 10.03 12.61 7.45
N THR A 127 9.37 11.94 8.41
CA THR A 127 7.91 12.05 8.61
C THR A 127 7.50 13.51 8.78
N GLN A 128 8.13 14.24 9.69
CA GLN A 128 7.83 15.65 9.96
C GLN A 128 8.01 16.54 8.72
N ALA A 129 9.08 16.30 7.94
CA ALA A 129 9.34 17.05 6.72
C ALA A 129 8.27 16.78 5.64
N LEU A 130 7.84 15.52 5.51
CA LEU A 130 6.80 15.11 4.56
C LEU A 130 5.41 15.63 4.99
N GLU A 131 5.09 15.59 6.29
CA GLU A 131 3.85 16.16 6.85
C GLU A 131 3.77 17.66 6.62
N LYS A 132 4.86 18.40 6.90
CA LYS A 132 4.93 19.84 6.65
C LYS A 132 4.72 20.18 5.16
N ARG A 133 5.21 19.33 4.26
CA ARG A 133 5.10 19.54 2.82
C ARG A 133 3.73 19.18 2.26
N SER A 134 3.12 18.08 2.76
CA SER A 134 1.85 17.56 2.26
C SER A 134 0.63 18.14 2.97
N GLY A 135 0.79 18.66 4.20
CA GLY A 135 -0.32 19.06 5.07
C GLY A 135 -1.15 17.89 5.59
N LYS A 136 -0.66 16.65 5.46
CA LYS A 136 -1.35 15.41 5.81
C LYS A 136 -0.51 14.60 6.78
N GLN A 137 -1.16 13.73 7.54
CA GLN A 137 -0.47 12.73 8.34
C GLN A 137 0.26 11.71 7.46
N ILE A 138 1.49 11.35 7.85
CA ILE A 138 2.31 10.44 7.04
C ILE A 138 2.57 9.12 7.80
N VAL A 139 2.31 8.01 7.11
CA VAL A 139 2.72 6.67 7.56
C VAL A 139 3.86 6.20 6.66
N LEU A 140 5.06 6.01 7.25
CA LEU A 140 6.23 5.53 6.51
C LEU A 140 6.16 4.00 6.31
N LYS A 141 6.43 3.56 5.08
CA LYS A 141 6.70 2.17 4.72
C LYS A 141 8.12 2.09 4.17
N GLU A 142 9.03 1.63 5.02
CA GLU A 142 10.45 1.55 4.68
C GLU A 142 10.80 0.23 4.00
N THR A 143 11.68 0.32 2.99
CA THR A 143 12.31 -0.80 2.32
C THR A 143 13.78 -0.48 2.10
N VAL A 144 14.67 -1.36 2.52
CA VAL A 144 16.11 -1.21 2.29
C VAL A 144 16.46 -1.69 0.88
N ASP A 145 17.07 -0.80 0.08
CA ASP A 145 17.50 -1.07 -1.29
C ASP A 145 18.97 -0.63 -1.47
N PRO A 146 19.94 -1.55 -1.28
CA PRO A 146 21.36 -1.25 -1.40
C PRO A 146 21.78 -0.76 -2.80
N SER A 147 20.95 -0.95 -3.83
CA SER A 147 21.25 -0.49 -5.19
C SER A 147 21.24 1.03 -5.35
N LEU A 148 20.75 1.77 -4.36
CA LEU A 148 20.72 3.24 -4.34
C LEU A 148 22.10 3.86 -4.08
N LEU A 149 23.10 3.07 -3.63
CA LEU A 149 24.43 3.53 -3.21
C LEU A 149 24.44 4.50 -2.03
N GLY A 150 23.34 5.20 -1.76
CA GLY A 150 23.16 6.18 -0.70
C GLY A 150 21.94 7.06 -0.93
N GLY A 151 21.55 7.80 0.10
CA GLY A 151 20.35 8.63 0.06
C GLY A 151 19.05 7.83 0.18
N LEU A 152 17.93 8.44 -0.21
CA LEU A 152 16.61 7.84 -0.12
C LEU A 152 15.72 8.27 -1.30
N VAL A 153 14.75 7.42 -1.61
CA VAL A 153 13.67 7.69 -2.58
C VAL A 153 12.35 7.57 -1.85
N VAL A 154 11.51 8.58 -1.92
CA VAL A 154 10.18 8.60 -1.30
C VAL A 154 9.13 8.68 -2.38
N GLN A 155 8.16 7.76 -2.32
CA GLN A 155 6.97 7.78 -3.16
C GLN A 155 5.73 8.00 -2.30
N MET A 156 4.97 9.05 -2.58
CA MET A 156 3.69 9.37 -1.95
C MET A 156 2.63 9.48 -3.03
N GLY A 157 1.77 8.47 -3.16
CA GLY A 157 0.83 8.41 -4.28
C GLY A 157 1.53 8.52 -5.63
N ASP A 158 1.23 9.56 -6.39
CA ASP A 158 1.82 9.83 -7.71
C ASP A 158 3.09 10.71 -7.64
N THR A 159 3.47 11.19 -6.45
CA THR A 159 4.64 12.03 -6.26
C THR A 159 5.85 11.18 -5.90
N LEU A 160 6.91 11.28 -6.71
CA LEU A 160 8.20 10.65 -6.47
C LEU A 160 9.25 11.71 -6.12
N LEU A 161 9.86 11.57 -4.95
CA LEU A 161 10.97 12.40 -4.48
C LEU A 161 12.23 11.53 -4.45
N ASP A 162 13.10 11.71 -5.41
CA ASP A 162 14.35 10.95 -5.52
C ASP A 162 15.52 11.80 -5.05
N GLY A 163 16.04 11.48 -3.86
CA GLY A 163 17.26 12.04 -3.26
C GLY A 163 18.42 11.05 -3.25
N SER A 164 18.44 10.06 -4.14
CA SER A 164 19.52 9.07 -4.21
C SER A 164 20.83 9.67 -4.72
N VAL A 165 21.94 9.16 -4.18
CA VAL A 165 23.29 9.49 -4.67
C VAL A 165 23.45 9.09 -6.14
N LYS A 166 22.80 8.02 -6.56
CA LYS A 166 22.81 7.55 -7.95
C LYS A 166 22.26 8.62 -8.90
N ARG A 167 21.15 9.27 -8.53
CA ARG A 167 20.58 10.38 -9.32
C ARG A 167 21.51 11.59 -9.35
N GLN A 168 22.05 11.99 -8.19
CA GLN A 168 22.98 13.12 -8.11
C GLN A 168 24.22 12.92 -8.97
N LEU A 169 24.78 11.70 -9.00
CA LEU A 169 25.89 11.35 -9.88
C LEU A 169 25.50 11.38 -11.36
N ALA A 170 24.30 10.95 -11.73
CA ALA A 170 23.82 11.02 -13.08
C ALA A 170 23.65 12.48 -13.54
N GLU A 171 23.03 13.33 -12.71
CA GLU A 171 22.88 14.77 -12.98
C GLU A 171 24.24 15.48 -13.13
N LEU A 172 25.21 15.14 -12.28
CA LEU A 172 26.57 15.66 -12.38
C LEU A 172 27.27 15.24 -13.68
N LYS A 173 27.15 13.96 -14.04
CA LYS A 173 27.69 13.44 -15.30
C LYS A 173 27.10 14.20 -16.50
N ASP A 174 25.77 14.37 -16.53
CA ASP A 174 25.08 15.06 -17.62
C ASP A 174 25.49 16.53 -17.70
N ALA A 175 25.63 17.21 -16.56
CA ALA A 175 26.13 18.59 -16.49
C ALA A 175 27.58 18.73 -17.02
N LEU A 176 28.47 17.78 -16.68
CA LEU A 176 29.84 17.75 -17.18
C LEU A 176 29.87 17.51 -18.70
N MET A 177 29.07 16.57 -19.21
CA MET A 177 29.00 16.28 -20.64
C MET A 177 28.48 17.49 -21.43
N GLN A 178 27.51 18.23 -20.89
CA GLN A 178 27.01 19.46 -21.52
C GLN A 178 28.01 20.62 -21.47
N ALA A 179 28.83 20.73 -20.42
CA ALA A 179 29.85 21.75 -20.29
C ALA A 179 31.03 21.55 -21.27
N ASP A 180 31.36 20.30 -21.62
CA ASP A 180 32.48 19.96 -22.50
C ASP A 180 32.14 20.23 -23.98
N PHE A 181 30.88 20.13 -24.40
CA PHE A 181 30.46 20.47 -25.77
C PHE A 181 30.38 21.98 -26.04
N GLY A 182 30.43 22.83 -25.02
CA GLY A 182 30.36 24.30 -25.15
C GLY A 182 31.70 24.99 -25.43
N LYS A 183 32.83 24.27 -25.37
CA LYS A 183 34.17 24.86 -25.53
C LYS A 183 34.98 24.47 -26.79
N SER A 184 34.41 23.68 -27.70
CA SER A 184 35.06 23.33 -28.97
C SER A 184 34.69 24.22 -30.13
N GLY A 185 34.52 25.51 -29.84
CA GLY A 185 34.47 26.55 -30.88
C GLY A 185 35.78 27.34 -30.91
N VAL A 186 36.90 26.65 -31.19
CA VAL A 186 38.13 27.38 -31.54
C VAL A 186 38.02 27.76 -33.00
N THR A 187 37.79 29.04 -33.21
CA THR A 187 38.08 29.78 -34.42
C THR A 187 39.43 29.42 -34.98
N ASP A 188 39.48 28.77 -36.14
CA ASP A 188 40.60 28.86 -37.06
C ASP A 188 40.34 30.07 -37.98
N GLU A 189 40.88 31.21 -37.58
CA GLU A 189 41.20 32.31 -38.52
C GLU A 189 42.74 32.32 -38.68
N LEU A 190 43.19 31.92 -39.83
CA LEU A 190 44.39 32.48 -40.51
C LEU A 190 44.26 32.28 -42.02
#